data_4b732060ea8d41104279033c72fed58d
#
_entry.id   4b732060ea8d41104279033c72fed58d
#
_cell.length_a   1.000
_cell.length_b   1.000
_cell.length_c   1.000
_cell.angle_alpha   90.00
_cell.angle_beta   90.00
_cell.angle_gamma   90.00
#
_symmetry.space_group_name_H-M   'P 1'
#
loop_
_entity.id
_entity.type
_entity.pdbx_description
1 polymer ?
#
loop_
_entity_poly.entity_id
_entity_poly.type
_entity_poly.pdbx_seq_one_letter_code
_entity_poly.pdbx_strand_id
1 'polypeptide(L)'
;MGNPLPYKLACLCDLRDKDGRLLLLRRKKSPNKGLCSPIGGKLETQIGESPAQCARREIREEAGLDIPISRLHLMGLISETAFEGDCHWLLFYYRVLGAVELEPHEMDEGWLEWHALDEIDDLPLPYTDREFIWPMVRKHEAPSPDHDPGFFAMHIDCTGGRITCSIEEEKPAALQ
;
A
#
# COMPACT_ATOMS: atom_id res chain seq x y z
N MET A 1 -18.96 -10.39 -26.53
CA MET A 1 -18.22 -10.59 -25.26
C MET A 1 -17.09 -9.59 -25.26
N GLY A 2 -17.03 -8.70 -24.25
CA GLY A 2 -15.91 -7.75 -24.11
C GLY A 2 -14.59 -8.49 -23.92
N ASN A 3 -13.47 -7.85 -24.29
CA ASN A 3 -12.15 -8.40 -23.97
C ASN A 3 -12.00 -8.53 -22.44
N PRO A 4 -11.38 -9.64 -21.95
CA PRO A 4 -11.11 -9.77 -20.53
C PRO A 4 -10.22 -8.62 -20.05
N LEU A 5 -10.53 -8.06 -18.87
CA LEU A 5 -9.72 -7.03 -18.29
C LEU A 5 -8.35 -7.60 -17.85
N PRO A 6 -7.24 -6.86 -18.06
CA PRO A 6 -5.93 -7.32 -17.64
C PRO A 6 -5.78 -7.30 -16.12
N TYR A 7 -5.00 -8.24 -15.58
CA TYR A 7 -4.50 -8.17 -14.20
C TYR A 7 -3.23 -7.33 -14.12
N LYS A 8 -3.18 -6.43 -13.15
CA LYS A 8 -2.00 -5.66 -12.77
C LYS A 8 -1.56 -6.10 -11.37
N LEU A 9 -0.26 -6.31 -11.22
CA LEU A 9 0.37 -6.71 -9.97
C LEU A 9 1.19 -5.52 -9.45
N ALA A 10 1.00 -5.13 -8.20
CA ALA A 10 1.74 -4.01 -7.62
C ALA A 10 2.00 -4.20 -6.14
N CYS A 11 2.98 -3.48 -5.60
CA CYS A 11 3.18 -3.37 -4.16
C CYS A 11 2.80 -1.96 -3.67
N LEU A 12 2.38 -1.90 -2.41
CA LEU A 12 2.21 -0.70 -1.60
C LEU A 12 3.11 -0.83 -0.37
N CYS A 13 3.87 0.20 -0.06
CA CYS A 13 4.89 0.17 0.98
C CYS A 13 4.57 1.17 2.09
N ASP A 14 4.32 0.66 3.28
CA ASP A 14 4.03 1.43 4.48
C ASP A 14 5.34 1.62 5.27
N LEU A 15 5.86 2.84 5.22
CA LEU A 15 7.04 3.28 5.95
C LEU A 15 6.62 4.17 7.10
N ARG A 16 7.21 3.94 8.27
CA ARG A 16 6.94 4.75 9.47
C ARG A 16 8.23 5.39 9.97
N ASP A 17 8.10 6.60 10.47
CA ASP A 17 9.17 7.24 11.23
C ASP A 17 9.17 6.84 12.72
N LYS A 18 10.09 7.40 13.49
CA LYS A 18 10.22 7.14 14.93
C LYS A 18 9.02 7.58 15.77
N ASP A 19 8.19 8.48 15.25
CA ASP A 19 6.98 8.98 15.90
C ASP A 19 5.72 8.21 15.42
N GLY A 20 5.89 7.18 14.58
CA GLY A 20 4.83 6.35 14.01
C GLY A 20 4.07 7.02 12.87
N ARG A 21 4.53 8.17 12.36
CA ARG A 21 3.92 8.84 11.22
C ARG A 21 4.14 8.03 9.95
N LEU A 22 3.17 8.04 9.07
CA LEU A 22 3.16 7.34 7.80
C LEU A 22 3.72 8.21 6.69
N LEU A 23 4.61 7.64 5.87
CA LEU A 23 5.09 8.27 4.64
C LEU A 23 4.09 8.07 3.52
N LEU A 24 3.58 9.15 2.96
CA LEU A 24 2.69 9.13 1.80
C LEU A 24 3.25 9.98 0.66
N LEU A 25 2.97 9.54 -0.56
CA LEU A 25 3.18 10.29 -1.78
C LEU A 25 1.90 11.04 -2.14
N ARG A 26 1.94 12.38 -2.12
CA ARG A 26 0.90 13.23 -2.72
C ARG A 26 1.18 13.38 -4.21
N ARG A 27 0.42 12.69 -5.04
CA ARG A 27 0.68 12.58 -6.48
C ARG A 27 0.42 13.89 -7.22
N LYS A 28 1.36 14.29 -8.08
CA LYS A 28 1.20 15.44 -9.00
C LYS A 28 0.83 15.05 -10.43
N LYS A 29 0.90 13.74 -10.76
CA LYS A 29 0.60 13.16 -12.08
C LYS A 29 -0.58 12.19 -12.02
N SER A 30 -1.25 11.99 -13.14
CA SER A 30 -2.26 10.94 -13.31
C SER A 30 -1.57 9.55 -13.39
N PRO A 31 -2.25 8.48 -12.95
CA PRO A 31 -3.55 8.45 -12.27
C PRO A 31 -3.46 8.99 -10.83
N ASN A 32 -4.60 9.23 -10.20
CA ASN A 32 -4.70 9.68 -8.80
C ASN A 32 -4.03 11.04 -8.50
N LYS A 33 -3.98 11.95 -9.48
CA LYS A 33 -3.43 13.31 -9.28
C LYS A 33 -4.11 14.02 -8.10
N GLY A 34 -3.32 14.52 -7.15
CA GLY A 34 -3.79 15.20 -5.95
C GLY A 34 -4.16 14.28 -4.80
N LEU A 35 -4.21 12.96 -5.02
CA LEU A 35 -4.46 11.98 -3.97
C LEU A 35 -3.16 11.56 -3.28
N CYS A 36 -3.29 11.13 -2.04
CA CYS A 36 -2.22 10.56 -1.25
C CYS A 36 -2.30 9.03 -1.29
N SER A 37 -1.16 8.37 -1.43
CA SER A 37 -1.04 6.91 -1.38
C SER A 37 0.29 6.50 -0.74
N PRO A 38 0.42 5.29 -0.20
CA PRO A 38 1.73 4.72 0.10
C PRO A 38 2.60 4.74 -1.17
N ILE A 39 3.92 4.81 -0.98
CA ILE A 39 4.85 4.60 -2.09
C ILE A 39 4.73 3.16 -2.61
N GLY A 40 5.06 2.94 -3.88
CA GLY A 40 4.95 1.62 -4.48
C GLY A 40 4.69 1.67 -5.97
N GLY A 41 4.70 0.51 -6.60
CA GLY A 41 4.53 0.42 -8.04
C GLY A 41 4.29 -0.99 -8.55
N LYS A 42 4.28 -1.12 -9.87
CA LYS A 42 3.99 -2.38 -10.54
C LYS A 42 5.20 -3.30 -10.55
N LEU A 43 4.92 -4.59 -10.40
CA LEU A 43 5.94 -5.63 -10.58
C LEU A 43 6.45 -5.64 -12.04
N GLU A 44 7.75 -5.80 -12.20
CA GLU A 44 8.39 -6.07 -13.49
C GLU A 44 8.23 -7.55 -13.86
N THR A 45 7.02 -7.89 -14.32
CA THR A 45 6.60 -9.29 -14.58
C THR A 45 7.43 -9.97 -15.68
N GLN A 46 7.99 -9.21 -16.63
CA GLN A 46 8.83 -9.75 -17.72
C GLN A 46 10.11 -10.41 -17.21
N ILE A 47 10.63 -9.95 -16.08
CA ILE A 47 11.83 -10.53 -15.47
C ILE A 47 11.53 -11.44 -14.29
N GLY A 48 10.24 -11.64 -13.97
CA GLY A 48 9.82 -12.50 -12.84
C GLY A 48 10.14 -11.86 -11.47
N GLU A 49 10.07 -10.53 -11.38
CA GLU A 49 10.27 -9.81 -10.12
C GLU A 49 9.31 -10.32 -9.04
N SER A 50 9.83 -10.64 -7.86
CA SER A 50 8.98 -11.00 -6.72
C SER A 50 8.35 -9.76 -6.08
N PRO A 51 7.20 -9.88 -5.38
CA PRO A 51 6.59 -8.75 -4.69
C PRO A 51 7.53 -8.03 -3.70
N ALA A 52 8.36 -8.77 -2.96
CA ALA A 52 9.32 -8.18 -2.03
C ALA A 52 10.48 -7.47 -2.74
N GLN A 53 10.92 -7.97 -3.90
CA GLN A 53 11.90 -7.27 -4.74
C GLN A 53 11.33 -5.97 -5.31
N CYS A 54 10.09 -6.01 -5.78
CA CYS A 54 9.36 -4.82 -6.22
C CYS A 54 9.28 -3.78 -5.09
N ALA A 55 8.81 -4.17 -3.91
CA ALA A 55 8.72 -3.26 -2.77
C ALA A 55 10.08 -2.60 -2.43
N ARG A 56 11.16 -3.39 -2.40
CA ARG A 56 12.51 -2.87 -2.16
C ARG A 56 12.97 -1.90 -3.27
N ARG A 57 12.71 -2.23 -4.54
CA ARG A 57 13.07 -1.37 -5.69
C ARG A 57 12.33 -0.05 -5.62
N GLU A 58 11.00 -0.08 -5.45
CA GLU A 58 10.15 1.12 -5.38
C GLU A 58 10.55 2.02 -4.19
N ILE A 59 10.80 1.44 -3.01
CA ILE A 59 11.29 2.21 -1.84
C ILE A 59 12.62 2.91 -2.17
N ARG A 60 13.53 2.24 -2.87
CA ARG A 60 14.81 2.84 -3.26
C ARG A 60 14.63 3.92 -4.32
N GLU A 61 13.75 3.70 -5.31
CA GLU A 61 13.52 4.65 -6.41
C GLU A 61 12.77 5.89 -5.94
N GLU A 62 11.75 5.73 -5.10
CA GLU A 62 10.90 6.83 -4.66
C GLU A 62 11.40 7.53 -3.38
N ALA A 63 11.93 6.78 -2.42
CA ALA A 63 12.39 7.33 -1.15
C ALA A 63 13.91 7.38 -0.98
N GLY A 64 14.69 6.81 -1.92
CA GLY A 64 16.15 6.76 -1.80
C GLY A 64 16.68 5.86 -0.69
N LEU A 65 15.83 5.03 -0.09
CA LEU A 65 16.17 4.17 1.04
C LEU A 65 16.49 2.74 0.58
N ASP A 66 17.62 2.19 1.01
CA ASP A 66 17.97 0.79 0.75
C ASP A 66 17.51 -0.09 1.92
N ILE A 67 16.27 -0.58 1.86
CA ILE A 67 15.66 -1.44 2.87
C ILE A 67 15.91 -2.91 2.52
N PRO A 68 16.54 -3.71 3.41
CA PRO A 68 16.70 -5.12 3.15
C PRO A 68 15.36 -5.87 3.19
N ILE A 69 15.21 -6.91 2.36
CA ILE A 69 13.95 -7.70 2.28
C ILE A 69 13.53 -8.27 3.65
N SER A 70 14.49 -8.55 4.53
CA SER A 70 14.19 -9.03 5.89
C SER A 70 13.42 -8.04 6.77
N ARG A 71 13.38 -6.75 6.39
CA ARG A 71 12.56 -5.73 7.05
C ARG A 71 11.18 -5.53 6.39
N LEU A 72 10.90 -6.24 5.30
CA LEU A 72 9.60 -6.16 4.61
C LEU A 72 8.67 -7.23 5.15
N HIS A 73 7.63 -6.83 5.87
CA HIS A 73 6.58 -7.71 6.36
C HIS A 73 5.35 -7.61 5.45
N LEU A 74 4.95 -8.73 4.84
CA LEU A 74 3.71 -8.78 4.05
C LEU A 74 2.52 -8.71 5.00
N MET A 75 1.90 -7.55 5.10
CA MET A 75 0.78 -7.27 5.99
C MET A 75 -0.57 -7.48 5.31
N GLY A 76 -0.65 -7.28 3.99
CA GLY A 76 -1.91 -7.39 3.26
C GLY A 76 -1.76 -7.96 1.86
N LEU A 77 -2.76 -8.74 1.45
CA LEU A 77 -2.99 -9.17 0.08
C LEU A 77 -4.37 -8.69 -0.34
N ILE A 78 -4.43 -7.80 -1.33
CA ILE A 78 -5.67 -7.16 -1.77
C ILE A 78 -5.90 -7.47 -3.24
N SER A 79 -7.04 -8.05 -3.57
CA SER A 79 -7.48 -8.19 -4.96
C SER A 79 -8.62 -7.20 -5.24
N GLU A 80 -8.57 -6.53 -6.40
CA GLU A 80 -9.62 -5.63 -6.86
C GLU A 80 -10.11 -6.06 -8.24
N THR A 81 -11.41 -6.31 -8.36
CA THR A 81 -12.04 -6.64 -9.63
C THR A 81 -12.55 -5.40 -10.32
N ALA A 82 -12.21 -5.23 -11.60
CA ALA A 82 -12.70 -4.16 -12.49
C ALA A 82 -12.54 -2.75 -11.91
N PHE A 83 -11.39 -2.47 -11.31
CA PHE A 83 -11.06 -1.14 -10.81
C PHE A 83 -11.18 -0.11 -11.94
N GLU A 84 -11.98 0.95 -11.73
CA GLU A 84 -12.32 1.98 -12.72
C GLU A 84 -12.81 1.44 -14.08
N GLY A 85 -13.21 0.15 -14.14
CA GLY A 85 -13.62 -0.51 -15.38
C GLY A 85 -12.49 -0.90 -16.32
N ASP A 86 -11.22 -0.68 -15.93
CA ASP A 86 -10.04 -0.83 -16.81
C ASP A 86 -9.23 -2.08 -16.56
N CYS A 87 -9.14 -2.55 -15.32
CA CYS A 87 -8.27 -3.66 -14.95
C CYS A 87 -8.69 -4.33 -13.64
N HIS A 88 -8.06 -5.48 -13.38
CA HIS A 88 -8.02 -6.08 -12.05
C HIS A 88 -6.68 -5.77 -11.39
N TRP A 89 -6.66 -5.63 -10.08
CA TRP A 89 -5.43 -5.49 -9.32
C TRP A 89 -5.21 -6.66 -8.37
N LEU A 90 -3.94 -7.02 -8.18
CA LEU A 90 -3.47 -7.79 -7.05
C LEU A 90 -2.36 -6.97 -6.39
N LEU A 91 -2.65 -6.47 -5.19
CA LEU A 91 -1.79 -5.57 -4.44
C LEU A 91 -1.17 -6.31 -3.26
N PHE A 92 0.13 -6.16 -3.10
CA PHE A 92 0.91 -6.67 -1.98
C PHE A 92 1.24 -5.49 -1.06
N TYR A 93 0.63 -5.45 0.13
CA TYR A 93 0.83 -4.38 1.10
C TYR A 93 1.94 -4.77 2.07
N TYR A 94 3.07 -4.08 1.96
CA TYR A 94 4.24 -4.31 2.81
C TYR A 94 4.37 -3.24 3.87
N ARG A 95 4.55 -3.66 5.15
CA ARG A 95 5.04 -2.81 6.23
C ARG A 95 6.56 -2.94 6.31
N VAL A 96 7.27 -1.81 6.34
CA VAL A 96 8.69 -1.78 6.70
C VAL A 96 8.81 -1.85 8.22
N LEU A 97 9.44 -2.92 8.73
CA LEU A 97 9.67 -3.09 10.16
C LEU A 97 10.75 -2.12 10.66
N GLY A 98 10.49 -1.53 11.83
CA GLY A 98 11.32 -0.49 12.42
C GLY A 98 11.16 0.88 11.74
N ALA A 99 11.58 1.91 12.42
CA ALA A 99 11.49 3.28 11.93
C ALA A 99 12.48 3.53 10.77
N VAL A 100 12.10 4.46 9.89
CA VAL A 100 12.97 5.01 8.85
C VAL A 100 13.12 6.53 9.04
N GLU A 101 14.25 7.05 8.58
CA GLU A 101 14.52 8.49 8.58
C GLU A 101 14.54 9.00 7.15
N LEU A 102 13.70 9.97 6.87
CA LEU A 102 13.60 10.62 5.57
C LEU A 102 13.10 12.05 5.76
N GLU A 103 13.78 13.01 5.15
CA GLU A 103 13.28 14.37 5.05
C GLU A 103 12.22 14.45 3.94
N PRO A 104 11.04 15.06 4.21
CA PRO A 104 10.04 15.31 3.19
C PRO A 104 10.64 16.03 1.98
N HIS A 105 10.37 15.57 0.79
CA HIS A 105 10.92 16.17 -0.42
C HIS A 105 10.02 15.96 -1.64
N GLU A 106 10.23 16.80 -2.64
CA GLU A 106 9.61 16.65 -3.95
C GLU A 106 10.38 15.65 -4.81
N MET A 107 9.63 14.83 -5.51
CA MET A 107 10.14 13.92 -6.53
C MET A 107 9.34 14.07 -7.84
N ASP A 108 9.71 13.33 -8.88
CA ASP A 108 9.04 13.43 -10.19
C ASP A 108 7.55 13.09 -10.15
N GLU A 109 7.13 12.20 -9.26
CA GLU A 109 5.74 11.74 -9.14
C GLU A 109 4.89 12.59 -8.18
N GLY A 110 5.50 13.33 -7.27
CA GLY A 110 4.79 14.15 -6.29
C GLY A 110 5.64 14.61 -5.12
N TRP A 111 5.00 14.76 -3.97
CA TRP A 111 5.62 15.13 -2.71
C TRP A 111 5.54 13.98 -1.72
N LEU A 112 6.68 13.62 -1.14
CA LEU A 112 6.74 12.70 0.00
C LEU A 112 6.57 13.49 1.28
N GLU A 113 5.55 13.11 2.07
CA GLU A 113 5.15 13.80 3.28
C GLU A 113 4.86 12.80 4.41
N TRP A 114 5.22 13.18 5.65
CA TRP A 114 4.87 12.41 6.84
C TRP A 114 3.52 12.88 7.39
N HIS A 115 2.62 11.93 7.64
CA HIS A 115 1.30 12.17 8.20
C HIS A 115 1.07 11.36 9.47
N ALA A 116 0.49 11.99 10.49
CA ALA A 116 0.04 11.26 11.67
C ALA A 116 -1.12 10.32 11.31
N LEU A 117 -1.24 9.19 12.01
CA LEU A 117 -2.26 8.18 11.69
C LEU A 117 -3.70 8.66 11.87
N ASP A 118 -3.92 9.60 12.78
CA ASP A 118 -5.21 10.23 13.03
C ASP A 118 -5.61 11.27 11.96
N GLU A 119 -4.64 11.76 11.17
CA GLU A 119 -4.87 12.68 10.06
C GLU A 119 -5.29 11.97 8.76
N ILE A 120 -5.10 10.65 8.66
CA ILE A 120 -5.29 9.88 7.41
C ILE A 120 -6.72 10.03 6.85
N ASP A 121 -7.73 10.08 7.71
CA ASP A 121 -9.13 10.17 7.28
C ASP A 121 -9.46 11.51 6.61
N ASP A 122 -8.69 12.56 6.90
CA ASP A 122 -8.85 13.91 6.33
C ASP A 122 -8.07 14.10 5.03
N LEU A 123 -7.20 13.14 4.68
CA LEU A 123 -6.41 13.22 3.46
C LEU A 123 -7.24 12.86 2.21
N PRO A 124 -6.90 13.41 1.05
CA PRO A 124 -7.47 12.99 -0.22
C PRO A 124 -6.88 11.63 -0.62
N LEU A 125 -7.57 10.55 -0.30
CA LEU A 125 -7.19 9.18 -0.61
C LEU A 125 -8.04 8.62 -1.76
N PRO A 126 -7.55 7.63 -2.53
CA PRO A 126 -8.39 6.82 -3.40
C PRO A 126 -9.55 6.20 -2.60
N TYR A 127 -10.69 6.01 -3.26
CA TYR A 127 -11.90 5.53 -2.58
C TYR A 127 -11.70 4.16 -1.91
N THR A 128 -11.13 3.21 -2.64
CA THR A 128 -10.90 1.84 -2.12
C THR A 128 -9.89 1.83 -0.97
N ASP A 129 -8.88 2.70 -1.02
CA ASP A 129 -7.91 2.86 0.06
C ASP A 129 -8.61 3.35 1.32
N ARG A 130 -9.40 4.43 1.22
CA ARG A 130 -10.09 5.04 2.36
C ARG A 130 -11.11 4.08 3.00
N GLU A 131 -12.00 3.50 2.16
CA GLU A 131 -13.15 2.75 2.65
C GLU A 131 -12.80 1.32 3.09
N PHE A 132 -11.75 0.72 2.53
CA PHE A 132 -11.46 -0.68 2.76
C PHE A 132 -10.04 -0.96 3.23
N ILE A 133 -9.01 -0.44 2.54
CA ILE A 133 -7.62 -0.82 2.83
C ILE A 133 -7.15 -0.24 4.18
N TRP A 134 -7.31 1.07 4.39
CA TRP A 134 -6.88 1.72 5.64
C TRP A 134 -7.57 1.19 6.89
N PRO A 135 -8.87 0.91 6.93
CA PRO A 135 -9.50 0.24 8.06
C PRO A 135 -8.84 -1.11 8.41
N MET A 136 -8.44 -1.89 7.39
CA MET A 136 -7.75 -3.17 7.60
C MET A 136 -6.31 -2.97 8.07
N VAL A 137 -5.58 -2.02 7.51
CA VAL A 137 -4.23 -1.67 7.97
C VAL A 137 -4.26 -1.28 9.45
N ARG A 138 -5.16 -0.39 9.89
CA ARG A 138 -5.30 0.01 11.29
C ARG A 138 -5.67 -1.15 12.21
N LYS A 139 -6.58 -2.03 11.77
CA LYS A 139 -7.02 -3.20 12.54
C LYS A 139 -5.88 -4.17 12.82
N HIS A 140 -4.90 -4.26 11.90
CA HIS A 140 -3.78 -5.19 11.97
C HIS A 140 -2.45 -4.52 12.38
N GLU A 141 -2.51 -3.27 12.87
CA GLU A 141 -1.33 -2.59 13.43
C GLU A 141 -0.69 -3.42 14.54
N ALA A 142 0.63 -3.37 14.59
CA ALA A 142 1.38 -3.92 15.70
C ALA A 142 1.14 -3.12 16.98
N PRO A 143 1.07 -3.76 18.15
CA PRO A 143 0.88 -3.05 19.44
C PRO A 143 2.06 -2.14 19.80
N SER A 144 3.23 -2.37 19.21
CA SER A 144 4.41 -1.52 19.32
C SER A 144 5.32 -1.70 18.10
N PRO A 145 6.30 -0.80 17.87
CA PRO A 145 7.24 -0.90 16.74
C PRO A 145 8.11 -2.16 16.75
N ASP A 146 8.26 -2.81 17.89
CA ASP A 146 9.06 -4.03 18.05
C ASP A 146 8.29 -5.32 17.72
N HIS A 147 7.01 -5.21 17.40
CA HIS A 147 6.16 -6.35 17.05
C HIS A 147 5.79 -6.33 15.57
N ASP A 148 5.67 -7.53 15.00
CA ASP A 148 5.17 -7.66 13.64
C ASP A 148 3.68 -7.34 13.59
N PRO A 149 3.22 -6.57 12.59
CA PRO A 149 1.80 -6.38 12.36
C PRO A 149 1.11 -7.69 11.99
N GLY A 150 -0.21 -7.71 12.06
CA GLY A 150 -1.02 -8.82 11.59
C GLY A 150 -0.99 -8.98 10.08
N PHE A 151 -1.79 -9.91 9.58
CA PHE A 151 -1.96 -10.16 8.14
C PHE A 151 -3.44 -10.16 7.80
N PHE A 152 -3.79 -9.64 6.61
CA PHE A 152 -5.11 -9.76 6.04
C PHE A 152 -5.07 -10.07 4.55
N ALA A 153 -6.03 -10.86 4.07
CA ALA A 153 -6.34 -11.00 2.65
C ALA A 153 -7.78 -10.56 2.41
N MET A 154 -8.01 -9.78 1.37
CA MET A 154 -9.33 -9.23 1.07
C MET A 154 -9.56 -9.09 -0.44
N HIS A 155 -10.84 -9.14 -0.81
CA HIS A 155 -11.29 -8.91 -2.18
C HIS A 155 -12.25 -7.72 -2.23
N ILE A 156 -11.97 -6.78 -3.15
CA ILE A 156 -12.80 -5.61 -3.43
C ILE A 156 -13.43 -5.81 -4.82
N ASP A 157 -14.75 -5.85 -4.87
CA ASP A 157 -15.49 -5.95 -6.13
C ASP A 157 -16.00 -4.58 -6.56
N CYS A 158 -15.40 -4.06 -7.64
CA CYS A 158 -15.77 -2.80 -8.26
C CYS A 158 -16.74 -2.99 -9.45
N THR A 159 -17.28 -4.20 -9.68
CA THR A 159 -18.22 -4.50 -10.77
C THR A 159 -19.60 -4.00 -10.47
N GLY A 160 -20.10 -2.98 -10.76
CA GLY A 160 -21.49 -2.58 -10.51
C GLY A 160 -21.62 -1.21 -9.86
N GLY A 161 -22.83 -0.87 -9.48
CA GLY A 161 -23.14 0.45 -8.93
C GLY A 161 -22.71 0.66 -7.47
N ARG A 162 -22.27 -0.38 -6.79
CA ARG A 162 -21.79 -0.36 -5.40
C ARG A 162 -20.54 -1.21 -5.27
N ILE A 163 -19.47 -0.59 -4.78
CA ILE A 163 -18.24 -1.32 -4.46
C ILE A 163 -18.46 -2.10 -3.15
N THR A 164 -18.07 -3.36 -3.14
CA THR A 164 -18.18 -4.24 -1.96
C THR A 164 -16.82 -4.85 -1.61
N CYS A 165 -16.66 -5.24 -0.36
CA CYS A 165 -15.44 -5.86 0.13
C CYS A 165 -15.77 -7.12 0.91
N SER A 166 -14.97 -8.17 0.72
CA SER A 166 -14.99 -9.40 1.52
C SER A 166 -13.61 -9.69 2.08
N ILE A 167 -13.57 -10.11 3.34
CA ILE A 167 -12.32 -10.54 3.98
C ILE A 167 -12.19 -12.04 3.76
N GLU A 168 -11.05 -12.46 3.22
CA GLU A 168 -10.76 -13.84 2.88
C GLU A 168 -9.93 -14.54 3.98
N GLU A 169 -8.99 -13.79 4.58
CA GLU A 169 -8.16 -14.29 5.70
C GLU A 169 -7.78 -13.12 6.62
N GLU A 170 -7.73 -13.38 7.92
CA GLU A 170 -7.20 -12.45 8.92
C GLU A 170 -6.35 -13.19 9.95
N LYS A 171 -5.20 -12.58 10.28
CA LYS A 171 -4.36 -12.97 11.42
C LYS A 171 -4.01 -11.70 12.19
N PRO A 172 -4.49 -11.53 13.43
CA PRO A 172 -4.14 -10.35 14.22
C PRO A 172 -2.63 -10.30 14.49
N ALA A 173 -2.13 -9.11 14.81
CA ALA A 173 -0.77 -8.96 15.30
C ALA A 173 -0.55 -9.87 16.54
N ALA A 174 0.66 -10.44 16.66
CA ALA A 174 0.97 -11.29 17.82
C ALA A 174 1.01 -10.43 19.08
N LEU A 175 0.18 -10.77 20.06
CA LEU A 175 0.32 -10.30 21.44
C LEU A 175 1.28 -11.26 22.13
N GLN A 176 2.51 -10.82 22.38
CA GLN A 176 3.43 -11.56 23.25
C GLN A 176 3.22 -11.17 24.70
#